data_c0153f4a429d04bf5f4acf13518b39d1
#
_entry.id   c0153f4a429d04bf5f4acf13518b39d1
#
_cell.length_a   1.000
_cell.length_b   1.000
_cell.length_c   1.000
_cell.angle_alpha   90.00
_cell.angle_beta   90.00
_cell.angle_gamma   90.00
#
_symmetry.space_group_name_H-M   'P 1'
#
loop_
_entity.id
_entity.type
_entity.pdbx_description
1 polymer ?
#
loop_
_entity_poly.entity_id
_entity_poly.type
_entity_poly.pdbx_seq_one_letter_code
_entity_poly.pdbx_strand_id
1 'polypeptide(L)'
;MKHKVQELENATEGELTPEQAEKIRVIKAHYDALAICKEDLEQMIRELGREYQEQVKLIQTVPGFKEELSALRIISEIGADMTVFDSAGKLCSWAGLVPANNESAGKKYSTRISKGGRYLKPFLVQIANAVVKSEKYPEFRNKYLKLKKRRGHRKAIIAICRRLLVAIYQVLLKQENYNPVLQGLTEIRNPDKTMSVKDAIRFAQQHGFNVS
;
A
#
# COMPACT_ATOMS: atom_id res chain seq x y z
N MET A 1 -10.54 12.16 -20.73
CA MET A 1 -10.71 10.75 -21.17
C MET A 1 -11.76 10.58 -22.27
N LYS A 2 -12.88 11.30 -22.27
CA LYS A 2 -13.93 11.19 -23.33
C LYS A 2 -13.44 11.52 -24.77
N HIS A 3 -12.49 12.46 -24.93
CA HIS A 3 -11.93 12.81 -26.24
C HIS A 3 -11.12 11.67 -26.91
N LYS A 4 -10.49 10.80 -26.10
CA LYS A 4 -9.72 9.66 -26.63
C LYS A 4 -10.58 8.48 -27.07
N VAL A 5 -11.82 8.39 -26.62
CA VAL A 5 -12.74 7.31 -27.04
C VAL A 5 -13.12 7.51 -28.49
N GLN A 6 -13.48 8.75 -28.88
CA GLN A 6 -13.85 9.09 -30.24
C GLN A 6 -12.67 8.91 -31.23
N GLU A 7 -11.44 9.28 -30.81
CA GLU A 7 -10.23 9.05 -31.63
C GLU A 7 -9.94 7.56 -31.78
N LEU A 8 -10.18 6.75 -30.75
CA LEU A 8 -10.03 5.29 -30.80
C LEU A 8 -11.14 4.64 -31.65
N GLU A 9 -12.39 5.09 -31.52
CA GLU A 9 -13.48 4.64 -32.36
C GLU A 9 -13.21 4.94 -33.83
N ASN A 10 -12.81 6.15 -34.18
CA ASN A 10 -12.44 6.52 -35.55
C ASN A 10 -11.20 5.76 -36.08
N ALA A 11 -10.25 5.41 -35.21
CA ALA A 11 -9.07 4.62 -35.58
C ALA A 11 -9.39 3.13 -35.75
N THR A 12 -10.49 2.65 -35.20
CA THR A 12 -10.97 1.26 -35.33
C THR A 12 -12.10 1.11 -36.37
N GLU A 13 -12.58 2.18 -36.98
CA GLU A 13 -13.48 2.18 -38.13
C GLU A 13 -12.72 1.74 -39.41
N GLY A 14 -12.32 0.47 -39.42
CA GLY A 14 -11.71 -0.15 -40.59
C GLY A 14 -12.36 -1.51 -40.83
N GLU A 15 -12.45 -1.92 -42.09
CA GLU A 15 -12.83 -3.27 -42.41
C GLU A 15 -11.72 -4.24 -41.99
N LEU A 16 -12.03 -5.13 -41.05
CA LEU A 16 -11.16 -6.24 -40.72
C LEU A 16 -11.06 -7.21 -41.89
N THR A 17 -9.85 -7.56 -42.30
CA THR A 17 -9.71 -8.64 -43.25
C THR A 17 -10.20 -9.96 -42.63
N PRO A 18 -10.71 -10.92 -43.43
CA PRO A 18 -11.17 -12.22 -42.90
C PRO A 18 -10.10 -12.92 -42.05
N GLU A 19 -8.83 -12.79 -42.40
CA GLU A 19 -7.71 -13.33 -41.61
C GLU A 19 -7.53 -12.64 -40.26
N GLN A 20 -7.68 -11.32 -40.19
CA GLN A 20 -7.63 -10.58 -38.94
C GLN A 20 -8.80 -10.91 -38.03
N ALA A 21 -10.01 -11.01 -38.58
CA ALA A 21 -11.21 -11.42 -37.85
C ALA A 21 -11.05 -12.81 -37.22
N GLU A 22 -10.50 -13.78 -37.98
CA GLU A 22 -10.25 -15.14 -37.49
C GLU A 22 -9.21 -15.14 -36.35
N LYS A 23 -8.11 -14.42 -36.48
CA LYS A 23 -7.11 -14.25 -35.41
C LYS A 23 -7.71 -13.66 -34.13
N ILE A 24 -8.53 -12.62 -34.27
CA ILE A 24 -9.23 -12.00 -33.13
C ILE A 24 -10.18 -12.98 -32.48
N ARG A 25 -10.93 -13.77 -33.26
CA ARG A 25 -11.84 -14.80 -32.75
C ARG A 25 -11.12 -15.84 -31.88
N VAL A 26 -9.97 -16.34 -32.37
CA VAL A 26 -9.16 -17.31 -31.61
C VAL A 26 -8.61 -16.70 -30.32
N ILE A 27 -8.07 -15.47 -30.38
CA ILE A 27 -7.55 -14.77 -29.21
C ILE A 27 -8.66 -14.52 -28.18
N LYS A 28 -9.86 -14.10 -28.66
CA LYS A 28 -11.01 -13.88 -27.79
C LYS A 28 -11.46 -15.15 -27.10
N ALA A 29 -11.56 -16.27 -27.82
CA ALA A 29 -11.94 -17.55 -27.23
C ALA A 29 -10.94 -17.98 -26.12
N HIS A 30 -9.64 -17.77 -26.32
CA HIS A 30 -8.64 -18.04 -25.31
C HIS A 30 -8.79 -17.09 -24.08
N TYR A 31 -9.00 -15.80 -24.33
CA TYR A 31 -9.26 -14.82 -23.27
C TYR A 31 -10.50 -15.19 -22.43
N ASP A 32 -11.60 -15.56 -23.08
CA ASP A 32 -12.84 -15.95 -22.40
C ASP A 32 -12.62 -17.22 -21.55
N ALA A 33 -11.87 -18.20 -22.05
CA ALA A 33 -11.51 -19.41 -21.30
C ALA A 33 -10.66 -19.08 -20.06
N LEU A 34 -9.68 -18.18 -20.18
CA LEU A 34 -8.87 -17.72 -19.04
C LEU A 34 -9.70 -16.95 -18.01
N ALA A 35 -10.70 -16.18 -18.46
CA ALA A 35 -11.60 -15.47 -17.56
C ALA A 35 -12.42 -16.42 -16.69
N ILE A 36 -12.94 -17.51 -17.28
CA ILE A 36 -13.65 -18.58 -16.56
C ILE A 36 -12.73 -19.24 -15.53
N CYS A 37 -11.53 -19.68 -15.96
CA CYS A 37 -10.56 -20.30 -15.06
C CYS A 37 -10.19 -19.37 -13.88
N LYS A 38 -10.09 -18.07 -14.15
CA LYS A 38 -9.79 -17.06 -13.11
C LYS A 38 -10.95 -17.02 -12.10
N GLU A 39 -12.19 -16.99 -12.56
CA GLU A 39 -13.37 -16.94 -11.69
C GLU A 39 -13.47 -18.18 -10.79
N ASP A 40 -13.26 -19.37 -11.37
CA ASP A 40 -13.23 -20.64 -10.63
C ASP A 40 -12.16 -20.63 -9.53
N LEU A 41 -10.94 -20.15 -9.85
CA LEU A 41 -9.86 -20.03 -8.87
C LEU A 41 -10.19 -19.00 -7.76
N GLU A 42 -10.80 -17.87 -8.11
CA GLU A 42 -11.23 -16.87 -7.13
C GLU A 42 -12.32 -17.44 -6.20
N GLN A 43 -13.23 -18.26 -6.73
CA GLN A 43 -14.24 -18.95 -5.93
C GLN A 43 -13.58 -19.96 -4.96
N MET A 44 -12.65 -20.77 -5.44
CA MET A 44 -11.90 -21.69 -4.57
C MET A 44 -11.17 -20.95 -3.43
N ILE A 45 -10.54 -19.81 -3.74
CA ILE A 45 -9.87 -18.98 -2.72
C ILE A 45 -10.87 -18.48 -1.67
N ARG A 46 -12.07 -18.03 -2.08
CA ARG A 46 -13.12 -17.61 -1.14
C ARG A 46 -13.60 -18.76 -0.27
N GLU A 47 -13.75 -19.96 -0.85
CA GLU A 47 -14.17 -21.15 -0.09
C GLU A 47 -13.12 -21.54 0.96
N LEU A 48 -11.85 -21.57 0.58
CA LEU A 48 -10.74 -21.81 1.52
C LEU A 48 -10.63 -20.72 2.59
N GLY A 49 -11.02 -19.50 2.24
CA GLY A 49 -10.99 -18.35 3.14
C GLY A 49 -12.18 -18.23 4.10
N ARG A 50 -13.18 -19.13 4.03
CA ARG A 50 -14.40 -19.01 4.85
C ARG A 50 -14.15 -19.01 6.35
N GLU A 51 -13.16 -19.71 6.81
CA GLU A 51 -12.78 -19.76 8.24
C GLU A 51 -12.18 -18.43 8.74
N TYR A 52 -11.71 -17.55 7.84
CA TYR A 52 -11.05 -16.28 8.18
C TYR A 52 -11.94 -15.04 7.95
N GLN A 53 -13.27 -15.21 7.84
CA GLN A 53 -14.18 -14.12 7.48
C GLN A 53 -14.17 -12.95 8.48
N GLU A 54 -13.94 -13.20 9.75
CA GLU A 54 -13.81 -12.14 10.77
C GLU A 54 -12.53 -11.34 10.54
N GLN A 55 -11.41 -12.00 10.30
CA GLN A 55 -10.12 -11.37 10.03
C GLN A 55 -10.14 -10.63 8.69
N VAL A 56 -10.82 -11.18 7.69
CA VAL A 56 -11.06 -10.52 6.39
C VAL A 56 -11.79 -9.18 6.60
N LYS A 57 -12.91 -9.18 7.35
CA LYS A 57 -13.65 -7.95 7.66
C LYS A 57 -12.80 -6.92 8.36
N LEU A 58 -11.96 -7.34 9.30
CA LEU A 58 -11.04 -6.47 10.01
C LEU A 58 -10.00 -5.84 9.05
N ILE A 59 -9.37 -6.65 8.18
CA ILE A 59 -8.40 -6.16 7.19
C ILE A 59 -9.08 -5.21 6.19
N GLN A 60 -10.32 -5.46 5.80
CA GLN A 60 -11.09 -4.59 4.89
C GLN A 60 -11.30 -3.17 5.43
N THR A 61 -11.20 -2.97 6.75
CA THR A 61 -11.23 -1.64 7.35
C THR A 61 -9.95 -0.83 7.10
N VAL A 62 -8.83 -1.52 6.80
CA VAL A 62 -7.54 -0.87 6.49
C VAL A 62 -7.56 -0.25 5.09
N PRO A 63 -7.05 0.99 4.91
CA PRO A 63 -6.99 1.65 3.63
C PRO A 63 -6.36 0.80 2.52
N GLY A 64 -7.10 0.64 1.42
CA GLY A 64 -6.64 -0.10 0.24
C GLY A 64 -7.02 -1.58 0.20
N PHE A 65 -7.60 -2.14 1.26
CA PHE A 65 -7.95 -3.56 1.36
C PHE A 65 -9.46 -3.83 1.37
N LYS A 66 -10.26 -3.04 0.65
CA LYS A 66 -11.73 -3.19 0.62
C LYS A 66 -12.21 -4.50 0.01
N GLU A 67 -11.46 -5.06 -0.93
CA GLU A 67 -11.82 -6.28 -1.62
C GLU A 67 -11.42 -7.50 -0.80
N GLU A 68 -12.33 -8.47 -0.70
CA GLU A 68 -12.15 -9.72 0.02
C GLU A 68 -10.89 -10.47 -0.40
N LEU A 69 -10.68 -10.65 -1.71
CA LEU A 69 -9.50 -11.33 -2.24
C LEU A 69 -8.18 -10.65 -1.84
N SER A 70 -8.20 -9.32 -1.70
CA SER A 70 -7.03 -8.57 -1.21
C SER A 70 -6.72 -8.87 0.24
N ALA A 71 -7.75 -9.01 1.09
CA ALA A 71 -7.59 -9.39 2.49
C ALA A 71 -7.15 -10.86 2.61
N LEU A 72 -7.77 -11.78 1.86
CA LEU A 72 -7.40 -13.19 1.83
C LEU A 72 -5.95 -13.38 1.39
N ARG A 73 -5.49 -12.61 0.40
CA ARG A 73 -4.08 -12.63 -0.02
C ARG A 73 -3.12 -12.21 1.09
N ILE A 74 -3.50 -11.28 1.95
CA ILE A 74 -2.70 -10.93 3.12
C ILE A 74 -2.66 -12.10 4.09
N ILE A 75 -3.83 -12.68 4.41
CA ILE A 75 -3.93 -13.80 5.36
C ILE A 75 -3.13 -15.01 4.87
N SER A 76 -3.15 -15.32 3.56
CA SER A 76 -2.37 -16.42 2.99
C SER A 76 -0.86 -16.25 3.13
N GLU A 77 -0.38 -15.00 3.23
CA GLU A 77 1.05 -14.71 3.36
C GLU A 77 1.53 -14.61 4.81
N ILE A 78 0.74 -14.00 5.70
CA ILE A 78 1.17 -13.71 7.07
C ILE A 78 0.43 -14.52 8.16
N GLY A 79 -0.62 -15.25 7.75
CA GLY A 79 -1.53 -15.92 8.68
C GLY A 79 -2.52 -14.94 9.34
N ALA A 80 -3.44 -15.49 10.12
CA ALA A 80 -4.42 -14.73 10.90
C ALA A 80 -3.94 -14.47 12.33
N ASP A 81 -3.07 -15.34 12.86
CA ASP A 81 -2.52 -15.25 14.21
C ASP A 81 -1.25 -14.40 14.24
N MET A 82 -1.36 -13.21 14.83
CA MET A 82 -0.24 -12.27 14.96
C MET A 82 0.67 -12.56 16.15
N THR A 83 0.36 -13.53 17.01
CA THR A 83 1.24 -13.94 18.12
C THR A 83 2.52 -14.64 17.63
N VAL A 84 2.49 -15.15 16.40
CA VAL A 84 3.66 -15.72 15.70
C VAL A 84 4.79 -14.70 15.52
N PHE A 85 4.46 -13.42 15.52
CA PHE A 85 5.44 -12.35 15.40
C PHE A 85 5.56 -11.59 16.72
N ASP A 86 6.75 -11.53 17.31
CA ASP A 86 7.01 -10.79 18.57
C ASP A 86 6.57 -9.32 18.50
N SER A 87 6.53 -8.74 17.30
CA SER A 87 6.11 -7.35 17.08
C SER A 87 5.83 -7.05 15.61
N ALA A 88 5.09 -5.96 15.36
CA ALA A 88 4.88 -5.41 14.01
C ALA A 88 6.22 -5.11 13.30
N GLY A 89 7.26 -4.77 14.05
CA GLY A 89 8.60 -4.54 13.50
C GLY A 89 9.22 -5.82 12.95
N LYS A 90 9.04 -6.95 13.63
CA LYS A 90 9.51 -8.28 13.16
C LYS A 90 8.77 -8.72 11.90
N LEU A 91 7.44 -8.56 11.85
CA LEU A 91 6.66 -8.79 10.65
C LEU A 91 7.14 -7.92 9.47
N CYS A 92 7.38 -6.63 9.69
CA CYS A 92 7.90 -5.75 8.64
C CYS A 92 9.31 -6.14 8.18
N SER A 93 10.14 -6.68 9.08
CA SER A 93 11.48 -7.20 8.74
C SER A 93 11.37 -8.45 7.89
N TRP A 94 10.51 -9.39 8.29
CA TRP A 94 10.22 -10.61 7.54
C TRP A 94 9.68 -10.28 6.13
N ALA A 95 8.77 -9.32 6.01
CA ALA A 95 8.24 -8.84 4.74
C ALA A 95 9.25 -8.04 3.90
N GLY A 96 10.46 -7.81 4.38
CA GLY A 96 11.49 -7.06 3.67
C GLY A 96 11.16 -5.58 3.46
N LEU A 97 10.43 -4.96 4.40
CA LEU A 97 10.05 -3.55 4.37
C LEU A 97 10.92 -2.67 5.28
N VAL A 98 11.98 -3.24 5.84
CA VAL A 98 12.97 -2.51 6.64
C VAL A 98 14.35 -2.60 5.98
N PRO A 99 15.24 -1.62 6.19
CA PRO A 99 16.61 -1.73 5.74
C PRO A 99 17.29 -2.96 6.34
N ALA A 100 18.05 -3.68 5.52
CA ALA A 100 18.95 -4.72 6.02
C ALA A 100 20.00 -4.08 6.90
N ASN A 101 20.30 -4.71 8.04
CA ASN A 101 21.36 -4.25 8.94
C ASN A 101 22.72 -4.67 8.37
N ASN A 102 23.23 -3.88 7.44
CA ASN A 102 24.53 -4.12 6.82
C ASN A 102 25.53 -3.11 7.43
N GLU A 103 25.84 -3.34 8.70
CA GLU A 103 26.74 -2.49 9.48
C GLU A 103 27.86 -3.35 10.09
N SER A 104 29.10 -2.93 9.94
CA SER A 104 30.26 -3.54 10.57
C SER A 104 31.20 -2.44 11.04
N ALA A 105 31.71 -2.58 12.26
CA ALA A 105 32.60 -1.61 12.90
C ALA A 105 32.09 -0.16 12.85
N GLY A 106 30.78 0.05 13.08
CA GLY A 106 30.14 1.38 13.06
C GLY A 106 29.92 1.99 11.66
N LYS A 107 30.35 1.31 10.60
CA LYS A 107 30.11 1.76 9.21
C LYS A 107 28.92 1.07 8.59
N LYS A 108 27.93 1.87 8.10
CA LYS A 108 26.78 1.40 7.33
C LYS A 108 27.17 1.21 5.87
N TYR A 109 27.21 -0.04 5.41
CA TYR A 109 27.53 -0.39 4.01
C TYR A 109 26.34 -0.28 3.08
N SER A 110 25.12 -0.52 3.56
CA SER A 110 23.94 -0.45 2.74
C SER A 110 22.68 -0.13 3.54
N THR A 111 21.79 0.68 2.95
CA THR A 111 20.43 0.94 3.45
C THR A 111 19.36 0.26 2.59
N ARG A 112 19.76 -0.70 1.76
CA ARG A 112 18.81 -1.46 0.92
C ARG A 112 17.92 -2.32 1.80
N ILE A 113 16.67 -2.44 1.40
CA ILE A 113 15.72 -3.36 2.04
C ILE A 113 16.11 -4.81 1.75
N SER A 114 15.76 -5.73 2.64
CA SER A 114 16.00 -7.15 2.46
C SER A 114 15.20 -7.73 1.28
N LYS A 115 15.58 -8.92 0.79
CA LYS A 115 14.87 -9.63 -0.27
C LYS A 115 13.62 -10.38 0.20
N GLY A 116 13.26 -10.29 1.50
CA GLY A 116 12.05 -10.92 2.08
C GLY A 116 10.75 -10.46 1.43
N GLY A 117 9.66 -11.17 1.70
CA GLY A 117 8.32 -10.86 1.22
C GLY A 117 8.17 -10.92 -0.28
N ARG A 118 8.57 -12.02 -0.91
CA ARG A 118 8.57 -12.18 -2.39
C ARG A 118 7.23 -11.87 -3.02
N TYR A 119 6.13 -12.31 -2.43
CA TYR A 119 4.77 -12.09 -2.95
C TYR A 119 4.07 -10.93 -2.23
N LEU A 120 4.24 -10.83 -0.92
CA LEU A 120 3.62 -9.79 -0.09
C LEU A 120 4.09 -8.38 -0.47
N LYS A 121 5.40 -8.18 -0.63
CA LYS A 121 5.97 -6.85 -0.90
C LYS A 121 5.48 -6.22 -2.22
N PRO A 122 5.50 -6.89 -3.38
CA PRO A 122 4.96 -6.34 -4.63
C PRO A 122 3.48 -5.99 -4.50
N PHE A 123 2.69 -6.82 -3.83
CA PHE A 123 1.29 -6.57 -3.59
C PHE A 123 1.06 -5.32 -2.72
N LEU A 124 1.77 -5.21 -1.59
CA LEU A 124 1.72 -4.00 -0.76
C LEU A 124 2.14 -2.73 -1.52
N VAL A 125 3.10 -2.83 -2.44
CA VAL A 125 3.51 -1.71 -3.29
C VAL A 125 2.38 -1.27 -4.23
N GLN A 126 1.63 -2.21 -4.82
CA GLN A 126 0.45 -1.90 -5.64
C GLN A 126 -0.61 -1.15 -4.80
N ILE A 127 -0.97 -1.71 -3.63
CA ILE A 127 -1.93 -1.09 -2.71
C ILE A 127 -1.45 0.29 -2.25
N ALA A 128 -0.18 0.42 -1.84
CA ALA A 128 0.37 1.70 -1.40
C ALA A 128 0.30 2.77 -2.50
N ASN A 129 0.59 2.41 -3.76
CA ASN A 129 0.45 3.34 -4.89
C ASN A 129 -1.01 3.77 -5.13
N ALA A 130 -1.97 2.88 -4.95
CA ALA A 130 -3.39 3.21 -5.04
C ALA A 130 -3.83 4.14 -3.89
N VAL A 131 -3.44 3.81 -2.66
CA VAL A 131 -3.78 4.56 -1.44
C VAL A 131 -3.24 5.99 -1.48
N VAL A 132 -1.98 6.19 -1.90
CA VAL A 132 -1.39 7.55 -1.95
C VAL A 132 -1.94 8.43 -3.07
N LYS A 133 -2.56 7.84 -4.10
CA LYS A 133 -3.27 8.57 -5.16
C LYS A 133 -4.70 8.92 -4.78
N SER A 134 -5.29 8.16 -3.85
CA SER A 134 -6.66 8.38 -3.41
C SER A 134 -6.78 9.60 -2.51
N GLU A 135 -7.82 10.39 -2.71
CA GLU A 135 -8.16 11.53 -1.84
C GLU A 135 -8.83 11.09 -0.53
N LYS A 136 -9.29 9.82 -0.48
CA LYS A 136 -9.98 9.27 0.69
C LYS A 136 -9.06 9.05 1.91
N TYR A 137 -7.74 9.02 1.69
CA TYR A 137 -6.75 8.69 2.72
C TYR A 137 -5.67 9.79 2.79
N PRO A 138 -6.04 11.02 3.20
CA PRO A 138 -5.14 12.17 3.20
C PRO A 138 -3.91 11.96 4.10
N GLU A 139 -4.03 11.19 5.18
CA GLU A 139 -2.95 10.86 6.10
C GLU A 139 -1.81 10.08 5.43
N PHE A 140 -2.14 9.13 4.55
CA PHE A 140 -1.13 8.39 3.77
C PHE A 140 -0.53 9.25 2.67
N ARG A 141 -1.38 10.00 1.95
CA ARG A 141 -0.95 10.91 0.88
C ARG A 141 0.01 11.98 1.41
N ASN A 142 -0.33 12.66 2.49
CA ASN A 142 0.50 13.69 3.10
C ASN A 142 1.85 13.12 3.58
N LYS A 143 1.83 11.97 4.23
CA LYS A 143 3.05 11.27 4.64
C LYS A 143 3.92 10.91 3.46
N TYR A 144 3.32 10.37 2.40
CA TYR A 144 4.03 10.03 1.17
C TYR A 144 4.67 11.27 0.55
N LEU A 145 3.95 12.38 0.38
CA LEU A 145 4.47 13.61 -0.22
C LEU A 145 5.64 14.19 0.58
N LYS A 146 5.53 14.25 1.91
CA LYS A 146 6.62 14.67 2.80
C LYS A 146 7.87 13.79 2.64
N LEU A 147 7.69 12.46 2.56
CA LEU A 147 8.81 11.53 2.37
C LEU A 147 9.38 11.58 0.95
N LYS A 148 8.53 11.68 -0.08
CA LYS A 148 8.93 11.75 -1.48
C LYS A 148 9.86 12.93 -1.73
N LYS A 149 9.52 14.12 -1.20
CA LYS A 149 10.35 15.34 -1.33
C LYS A 149 11.77 15.14 -0.79
N ARG A 150 11.92 14.38 0.30
CA ARG A 150 13.20 14.20 1.01
C ARG A 150 13.98 12.95 0.58
N ARG A 151 13.30 11.85 0.25
CA ARG A 151 13.91 10.52 0.08
C ARG A 151 13.63 9.87 -1.28
N GLY A 152 12.83 10.52 -2.14
CA GLY A 152 12.40 10.02 -3.43
C GLY A 152 11.24 9.02 -3.35
N HIS A 153 10.64 8.73 -4.52
CA HIS A 153 9.43 7.92 -4.66
C HIS A 153 9.58 6.51 -4.06
N ARG A 154 10.63 5.77 -4.47
CA ARG A 154 10.81 4.35 -4.08
C ARG A 154 10.86 4.18 -2.55
N LYS A 155 11.64 5.02 -1.85
CA LYS A 155 11.75 4.96 -0.39
C LYS A 155 10.45 5.40 0.30
N ALA A 156 9.75 6.38 -0.26
CA ALA A 156 8.47 6.84 0.25
C ALA A 156 7.40 5.75 0.17
N ILE A 157 7.27 5.05 -0.96
CA ILE A 157 6.31 3.96 -1.12
C ILE A 157 6.59 2.81 -0.14
N ILE A 158 7.84 2.38 0.04
CA ILE A 158 8.19 1.34 1.01
C ILE A 158 7.80 1.75 2.44
N ALA A 159 7.95 3.02 2.79
CA ALA A 159 7.52 3.52 4.10
C ALA A 159 5.98 3.47 4.26
N ILE A 160 5.22 3.70 3.18
CA ILE A 160 3.76 3.52 3.18
C ILE A 160 3.39 2.04 3.29
N CYS A 161 4.05 1.14 2.54
CA CYS A 161 3.86 -0.31 2.66
C CYS A 161 4.05 -0.78 4.10
N ARG A 162 5.16 -0.35 4.74
CA ARG A 162 5.43 -0.67 6.15
C ARG A 162 4.28 -0.20 7.05
N ARG A 163 3.76 1.00 6.81
CA ARG A 163 2.68 1.56 7.61
C ARG A 163 1.37 0.79 7.44
N LEU A 164 1.03 0.39 6.22
CA LEU A 164 -0.11 -0.48 5.93
C LEU A 164 0.03 -1.84 6.63
N LEU A 165 1.21 -2.46 6.58
CA LEU A 165 1.44 -3.74 7.21
C LEU A 165 1.39 -3.66 8.75
N VAL A 166 1.89 -2.57 9.35
CA VAL A 166 1.74 -2.30 10.79
C VAL A 166 0.26 -2.12 11.14
N ALA A 167 -0.53 -1.46 10.29
CA ALA A 167 -1.97 -1.31 10.48
C ALA A 167 -2.67 -2.68 10.53
N ILE A 168 -2.39 -3.53 9.55
CA ILE A 168 -2.93 -4.89 9.47
C ILE A 168 -2.54 -5.70 10.73
N TYR A 169 -1.25 -5.66 11.13
CA TYR A 169 -0.79 -6.33 12.34
C TYR A 169 -1.59 -5.90 13.58
N GLN A 170 -1.79 -4.59 13.78
CA GLN A 170 -2.53 -4.06 14.95
C GLN A 170 -4.01 -4.44 14.92
N VAL A 171 -4.63 -4.37 13.74
CA VAL A 171 -6.04 -4.74 13.55
C VAL A 171 -6.26 -6.23 13.86
N LEU A 172 -5.39 -7.10 13.39
CA LEU A 172 -5.47 -8.54 13.66
C LEU A 172 -5.11 -8.90 15.09
N LEU A 173 -4.09 -8.25 15.69
CA LEU A 173 -3.66 -8.51 17.05
C LEU A 173 -4.72 -8.10 18.09
N LYS A 174 -5.34 -6.92 17.87
CA LYS A 174 -6.31 -6.35 18.81
C LYS A 174 -7.74 -6.79 18.53
N GLN A 175 -8.00 -7.39 17.36
CA GLN A 175 -9.34 -7.71 16.88
C GLN A 175 -10.28 -6.48 16.83
N GLU A 176 -9.71 -5.33 16.44
CA GLU A 176 -10.40 -4.04 16.36
C GLU A 176 -10.31 -3.46 14.95
N ASN A 177 -11.33 -2.69 14.55
CA ASN A 177 -11.33 -1.98 13.29
C ASN A 177 -10.17 -0.97 13.21
N TYR A 178 -9.70 -0.73 11.98
CA TYR A 178 -8.67 0.26 11.73
C TYR A 178 -9.08 1.65 12.24
N ASN A 179 -8.26 2.23 13.11
CA ASN A 179 -8.41 3.58 13.61
C ASN A 179 -7.15 4.40 13.33
N PRO A 180 -7.21 5.42 12.44
CA PRO A 180 -6.06 6.24 12.09
C PRO A 180 -5.48 7.00 13.28
N VAL A 181 -6.29 7.35 14.27
CA VAL A 181 -5.86 8.09 15.48
C VAL A 181 -4.93 7.26 16.35
N LEU A 182 -5.27 5.99 16.58
CA LEU A 182 -4.48 5.08 17.42
C LEU A 182 -3.12 4.73 16.81
N GLN A 183 -2.96 4.91 15.50
CA GLN A 183 -1.70 4.66 14.81
C GLN A 183 -0.78 5.88 14.68
N GLY A 184 -1.08 6.97 15.37
CA GLY A 184 -0.32 8.22 15.26
C GLY A 184 -0.32 8.77 13.82
N LEU A 185 -1.37 8.45 13.05
CA LEU A 185 -1.56 8.88 11.66
C LEU A 185 -2.14 10.28 11.57
N THR A 186 -2.96 10.66 12.54
CA THR A 186 -3.22 12.06 12.81
C THR A 186 -1.96 12.60 13.47
N GLU A 187 -1.35 13.63 12.88
CA GLU A 187 -0.42 14.45 13.64
C GLU A 187 -1.21 15.02 14.81
N ILE A 188 -1.23 14.30 15.93
CA ILE A 188 -1.35 14.94 17.21
C ILE A 188 -0.07 15.77 17.23
N ARG A 189 -0.15 17.03 16.85
CA ARG A 189 0.86 18.01 17.22
C ARG A 189 0.94 17.84 18.71
N ASN A 190 2.03 17.23 19.19
CA ASN A 190 2.30 17.23 20.62
C ASN A 190 2.24 18.69 21.03
N PRO A 191 1.25 19.10 21.83
CA PRO A 191 1.19 20.47 22.31
C PRO A 191 2.44 20.82 23.13
N ASP A 192 3.21 19.81 23.57
CA ASP A 192 4.47 19.93 24.29
C ASP A 192 5.73 20.05 23.42
N LYS A 193 5.64 20.06 22.10
CA LYS A 193 6.71 20.63 21.30
C LYS A 193 6.60 22.14 21.43
N THR A 194 7.01 22.64 22.57
CA THR A 194 7.40 24.03 22.74
C THR A 194 8.31 24.38 21.58
N MET A 195 7.85 25.32 20.75
CA MET A 195 8.63 25.86 19.65
C MET A 195 9.96 26.30 20.25
N SER A 196 11.11 25.80 19.74
CA SER A 196 12.38 26.24 20.31
C SER A 196 12.46 27.76 20.22
N VAL A 197 13.09 28.41 21.18
CA VAL A 197 13.22 29.89 21.20
C VAL A 197 13.72 30.39 19.85
N LYS A 198 14.66 29.66 19.22
CA LYS A 198 15.19 29.96 17.87
C LYS A 198 14.12 29.88 16.76
N ASP A 199 13.21 28.91 16.83
CA ASP A 199 12.14 28.75 15.83
C ASP A 199 11.04 29.79 16.06
N ALA A 200 10.75 30.18 17.32
CA ALA A 200 9.83 31.24 17.66
C ALA A 200 10.33 32.61 17.19
N ILE A 201 11.61 32.92 17.38
CA ILE A 201 12.26 34.15 16.89
C ILE A 201 12.20 34.21 15.37
N ARG A 202 12.56 33.10 14.68
CA ARG A 202 12.50 33.04 13.22
C ARG A 202 11.09 33.19 12.67
N PHE A 203 10.09 32.61 13.34
CA PHE A 203 8.68 32.76 12.98
C PHE A 203 8.21 34.21 13.16
N ALA A 204 8.54 34.85 14.28
CA ALA A 204 8.21 36.25 14.53
C ALA A 204 8.86 37.20 13.50
N GLN A 205 10.13 36.99 13.16
CA GLN A 205 10.83 37.76 12.13
C GLN A 205 10.22 37.59 10.73
N GLN A 206 9.78 36.38 10.38
CA GLN A 206 9.09 36.14 9.09
C GLN A 206 7.71 36.81 9.00
N HIS A 207 7.09 37.15 10.14
CA HIS A 207 5.81 37.84 10.22
C HIS A 207 5.94 39.32 10.55
N GLY A 208 7.15 39.88 10.43
CA GLY A 208 7.39 41.32 10.56
C GLY A 208 7.48 41.85 12.00
N PHE A 209 7.62 40.96 12.99
CA PHE A 209 7.85 41.37 14.37
C PHE A 209 9.36 41.54 14.64
N ASN A 210 9.76 42.71 15.09
CA ASN A 210 11.12 42.94 15.59
C ASN A 210 11.26 42.30 16.98
N VAL A 211 12.04 41.23 17.04
CA VAL A 211 12.42 40.57 18.29
C VAL A 211 13.88 40.95 18.56
N SER A 212 14.08 41.89 19.47
CA SER A 212 15.37 42.27 20.01
C SER A 212 15.75 41.38 21.19
#